data_d4e4493e6041a976a9157d1635237600
#
_entry.id   d4e4493e6041a976a9157d1635237600
#
_cell.length_a   1.000
_cell.length_b   1.000
_cell.length_c   1.000
_cell.angle_alpha   90.00
_cell.angle_beta   90.00
_cell.angle_gamma   90.00
#
_symmetry.space_group_name_H-M   'P 1'
#
loop_
_entity.id
_entity.type
_entity.pdbx_description
1 polymer ?
#
loop_
_entity_poly.entity_id
_entity_poly.type
_entity_poly.pdbx_seq_one_letter_code
_entity_poly.pdbx_strand_id
1 'polypeptide(L)'
;MTLAIGFVFPGQGSQSVGMGKALYDAHSSLKSVYDEASSVLGYDVAELCFTGPAERLNLTEFTQPALLVSSVAALKLFEPVGIRPVAVAGHSLGEYSALVAAGGVSFRDAVGLVQKRGRYMSEAVAPGAGLVAALLGLTAEVVKGVCRMASAVGVVAAANFNSPGQVVVAGEKAAVERAIELAKAEGCKKAIPLPVSVPVHTPLMQQAADRLAKDLATVRWSDLSAPLVNNAEAKAISRAHEIQASLVRQLPSSVLWEDAVQTMGKMGVTTFVEIGPGTVLTGLIRRILPEAKLLNVNDPKSLNATLAAVS
;
A
#
# COMPACT_ATOMS: atom_id res chain seq x y z
N MET A 1 -14.62 -9.79 -25.82
CA MET A 1 -14.84 -8.70 -24.83
C MET A 1 -13.47 -8.21 -24.38
N THR A 2 -13.22 -6.91 -24.48
CA THR A 2 -11.96 -6.33 -24.00
C THR A 2 -11.91 -6.48 -22.48
N LEU A 3 -10.83 -7.06 -21.95
CA LEU A 3 -10.66 -7.24 -20.51
C LEU A 3 -10.53 -5.85 -19.85
N ALA A 4 -11.43 -5.55 -18.93
CA ALA A 4 -11.39 -4.32 -18.13
C ALA A 4 -10.47 -4.55 -16.92
N ILE A 5 -9.19 -4.21 -17.08
CA ILE A 5 -8.12 -4.53 -16.13
C ILE A 5 -7.89 -3.37 -15.17
N GLY A 6 -7.80 -3.66 -13.88
CA GLY A 6 -7.30 -2.75 -12.85
C GLY A 6 -5.94 -3.22 -12.33
N PHE A 7 -4.98 -2.31 -12.21
CA PHE A 7 -3.71 -2.61 -11.55
C PHE A 7 -3.78 -2.21 -10.09
N VAL A 8 -3.32 -3.12 -9.23
CA VAL A 8 -3.26 -2.86 -7.79
C VAL A 8 -1.85 -3.16 -7.27
N PHE A 9 -1.41 -2.34 -6.31
CA PHE A 9 -0.03 -2.37 -5.81
C PHE A 9 0.00 -2.60 -4.30
N PRO A 10 0.78 -3.58 -3.81
CA PRO A 10 0.84 -3.93 -2.40
C PRO A 10 1.48 -2.82 -1.56
N GLY A 11 1.11 -2.79 -0.29
CA GLY A 11 1.69 -1.94 0.73
C GLY A 11 2.52 -2.70 1.75
N GLN A 12 2.89 -2.02 2.83
CA GLN A 12 3.65 -2.59 3.95
C GLN A 12 2.94 -3.80 4.54
N GLY A 13 3.71 -4.85 4.82
CA GLY A 13 3.22 -6.19 5.20
C GLY A 13 3.34 -7.23 4.09
N SER A 14 3.65 -6.80 2.84
CA SER A 14 3.87 -7.71 1.70
C SER A 14 5.36 -8.00 1.45
N GLN A 15 6.27 -7.31 2.17
CA GLN A 15 7.71 -7.51 2.03
C GLN A 15 8.18 -8.83 2.63
N SER A 16 9.17 -9.42 1.98
CA SER A 16 9.92 -10.57 2.49
C SER A 16 11.31 -10.58 1.89
N VAL A 17 12.29 -11.09 2.62
CA VAL A 17 13.62 -11.34 2.04
C VAL A 17 13.49 -12.31 0.88
N GLY A 18 14.13 -12.01 -0.24
CA GLY A 18 13.99 -12.73 -1.50
C GLY A 18 12.96 -12.12 -2.47
N MET A 19 12.16 -11.11 -2.04
CA MET A 19 11.15 -10.49 -2.90
C MET A 19 11.80 -9.85 -4.14
N GLY A 20 11.19 -10.08 -5.33
CA GLY A 20 11.65 -9.57 -6.60
C GLY A 20 12.86 -10.28 -7.21
N LYS A 21 13.63 -11.07 -6.42
CA LYS A 21 14.86 -11.73 -6.87
C LYS A 21 14.63 -12.65 -8.07
N ALA A 22 13.61 -13.49 -8.04
CA ALA A 22 13.34 -14.44 -9.13
C ALA A 22 13.04 -13.72 -10.46
N LEU A 23 12.31 -12.59 -10.43
CA LEU A 23 12.09 -11.75 -11.61
C LEU A 23 13.38 -11.08 -12.06
N TYR A 24 14.15 -10.54 -11.13
CA TYR A 24 15.44 -9.89 -11.41
C TYR A 24 16.44 -10.85 -12.09
N ASP A 25 16.56 -12.09 -11.60
CA ASP A 25 17.45 -13.11 -12.16
C ASP A 25 17.00 -13.54 -13.57
N ALA A 26 15.68 -13.57 -13.81
CA ALA A 26 15.11 -13.97 -15.10
C ALA A 26 15.12 -12.85 -16.16
N HIS A 27 15.19 -11.58 -15.76
CA HIS A 27 15.05 -10.42 -16.65
C HIS A 27 16.13 -9.37 -16.39
N SER A 28 17.22 -9.39 -17.18
CA SER A 28 18.37 -8.47 -17.02
C SER A 28 18.00 -6.98 -17.13
N SER A 29 16.90 -6.65 -17.81
CA SER A 29 16.37 -5.28 -17.91
C SER A 29 15.96 -4.67 -16.56
N LEU A 30 15.66 -5.49 -15.57
CA LEU A 30 15.28 -5.02 -14.24
C LEU A 30 16.46 -4.48 -13.43
N LYS A 31 17.69 -4.84 -13.79
CA LYS A 31 18.89 -4.33 -13.12
C LYS A 31 18.89 -2.81 -13.04
N SER A 32 18.60 -2.13 -14.16
CA SER A 32 18.58 -0.66 -14.21
C SER A 32 17.57 -0.03 -13.23
N VAL A 33 16.44 -0.69 -12.96
CA VAL A 33 15.43 -0.21 -11.99
C VAL A 33 16.01 -0.21 -10.57
N TYR A 34 16.66 -1.30 -10.19
CA TYR A 34 17.29 -1.41 -8.86
C TYR A 34 18.51 -0.50 -8.73
N ASP A 35 19.34 -0.38 -9.78
CA ASP A 35 20.51 0.51 -9.80
C ASP A 35 20.08 1.99 -9.67
N GLU A 36 19.05 2.42 -10.42
CA GLU A 36 18.51 3.78 -10.31
C GLU A 36 18.00 4.06 -8.89
N ALA A 37 17.21 3.14 -8.32
CA ALA A 37 16.71 3.30 -6.97
C ALA A 37 17.83 3.35 -5.93
N SER A 38 18.83 2.48 -6.03
CA SER A 38 20.00 2.47 -5.13
C SER A 38 20.76 3.79 -5.18
N SER A 39 20.87 4.41 -6.38
CA SER A 39 21.50 5.72 -6.54
C SER A 39 20.78 6.85 -5.80
N VAL A 40 19.46 6.75 -5.70
CA VAL A 40 18.62 7.73 -4.96
C VAL A 40 18.68 7.48 -3.47
N LEU A 41 18.62 6.21 -3.07
CA LEU A 41 18.51 5.78 -1.67
C LEU A 41 19.83 5.88 -0.90
N GLY A 42 20.99 5.82 -1.61
CA GLY A 42 22.30 5.81 -1.00
C GLY A 42 22.71 4.45 -0.40
N TYR A 43 22.00 3.38 -0.73
CA TYR A 43 22.33 1.99 -0.37
C TYR A 43 21.84 1.02 -1.45
N ASP A 44 22.38 -0.19 -1.46
CA ASP A 44 21.96 -1.26 -2.38
C ASP A 44 20.59 -1.81 -1.96
N VAL A 45 19.53 -1.38 -2.69
CA VAL A 45 18.18 -1.85 -2.44
C VAL A 45 17.95 -3.27 -2.96
N ALA A 46 18.70 -3.71 -3.97
CA ALA A 46 18.63 -5.08 -4.45
C ALA A 46 19.16 -6.05 -3.40
N GLU A 47 20.32 -5.77 -2.81
CA GLU A 47 20.87 -6.56 -1.70
C GLU A 47 19.87 -6.66 -0.55
N LEU A 48 19.30 -5.52 -0.13
CA LEU A 48 18.32 -5.49 0.95
C LEU A 48 17.07 -6.34 0.63
N CYS A 49 16.54 -6.24 -0.59
CA CYS A 49 15.37 -7.02 -1.00
C CYS A 49 15.68 -8.52 -1.10
N PHE A 50 16.87 -8.89 -1.63
CA PHE A 50 17.18 -10.27 -1.99
C PHE A 50 17.80 -11.06 -0.86
N THR A 51 18.62 -10.42 -0.03
CA THR A 51 19.40 -11.08 1.02
C THR A 51 19.11 -10.55 2.43
N GLY A 52 18.47 -9.40 2.55
CA GLY A 52 18.12 -8.80 3.84
C GLY A 52 19.22 -7.96 4.46
N PRO A 53 19.33 -7.89 5.78
CA PRO A 53 18.62 -8.70 6.78
C PRO A 53 17.13 -8.30 6.93
N ALA A 54 16.32 -9.26 7.39
CA ALA A 54 14.87 -9.07 7.55
C ALA A 54 14.53 -7.93 8.52
N GLU A 55 15.30 -7.79 9.59
CA GLU A 55 15.13 -6.74 10.61
C GLU A 55 15.22 -5.35 9.97
N ARG A 56 16.19 -5.13 9.08
CA ARG A 56 16.34 -3.87 8.36
C ARG A 56 15.24 -3.68 7.33
N LEU A 57 14.91 -4.71 6.56
CA LEU A 57 13.84 -4.67 5.56
C LEU A 57 12.48 -4.32 6.18
N ASN A 58 12.22 -4.72 7.43
CA ASN A 58 10.97 -4.46 8.14
C ASN A 58 10.90 -3.07 8.81
N LEU A 59 11.96 -2.29 8.81
CA LEU A 59 11.89 -0.89 9.23
C LEU A 59 11.17 -0.08 8.15
N THR A 60 10.16 0.69 8.54
CA THR A 60 9.26 1.42 7.63
C THR A 60 10.00 2.27 6.59
N GLU A 61 11.10 2.91 6.96
CA GLU A 61 11.94 3.73 6.06
C GLU A 61 12.63 2.91 4.95
N PHE A 62 12.87 1.62 5.18
CA PHE A 62 13.45 0.69 4.21
C PHE A 62 12.39 -0.14 3.49
N THR A 63 11.33 -0.54 4.21
CA THR A 63 10.20 -1.30 3.64
C THR A 63 9.56 -0.56 2.48
N GLN A 64 9.30 0.74 2.65
CA GLN A 64 8.55 1.50 1.65
C GLN A 64 9.30 1.62 0.32
N PRO A 65 10.56 2.05 0.26
CA PRO A 65 11.32 2.03 -0.99
C PRO A 65 11.44 0.63 -1.59
N ALA A 66 11.72 -0.38 -0.78
CA ALA A 66 11.89 -1.75 -1.24
C ALA A 66 10.64 -2.30 -1.95
N LEU A 67 9.45 -2.04 -1.39
CA LEU A 67 8.17 -2.40 -2.01
C LEU A 67 7.89 -1.63 -3.30
N LEU A 68 8.13 -0.31 -3.31
CA LEU A 68 7.98 0.50 -4.51
C LEU A 68 8.88 -0.02 -5.65
N VAL A 69 10.16 -0.23 -5.36
CA VAL A 69 11.14 -0.71 -6.35
C VAL A 69 10.74 -2.06 -6.90
N SER A 70 10.40 -3.02 -6.04
CA SER A 70 10.00 -4.36 -6.47
C SER A 70 8.70 -4.33 -7.29
N SER A 71 7.74 -3.46 -6.93
CA SER A 71 6.49 -3.31 -7.68
C SER A 71 6.71 -2.66 -9.04
N VAL A 72 7.53 -1.61 -9.12
CA VAL A 72 7.84 -0.94 -10.40
C VAL A 72 8.69 -1.84 -11.29
N ALA A 73 9.62 -2.61 -10.73
CA ALA A 73 10.37 -3.62 -11.48
C ALA A 73 9.42 -4.66 -12.13
N ALA A 74 8.45 -5.19 -11.36
CA ALA A 74 7.45 -6.09 -11.91
C ALA A 74 6.58 -5.42 -12.98
N LEU A 75 6.19 -4.15 -12.78
CA LEU A 75 5.41 -3.36 -13.74
C LEU A 75 6.14 -3.18 -15.09
N LYS A 76 7.46 -2.99 -15.09
CA LYS A 76 8.28 -2.86 -16.29
C LYS A 76 8.12 -4.03 -17.26
N LEU A 77 7.79 -5.21 -16.77
CA LEU A 77 7.58 -6.40 -17.59
C LEU A 77 6.25 -6.38 -18.35
N PHE A 78 5.33 -5.46 -18.01
CA PHE A 78 4.08 -5.24 -18.74
C PHE A 78 4.19 -4.19 -19.85
N GLU A 79 5.18 -3.31 -19.83
CA GLU A 79 5.32 -2.24 -20.83
C GLU A 79 5.35 -2.76 -22.28
N PRO A 80 6.08 -3.87 -22.61
CA PRO A 80 6.10 -4.39 -23.97
C PRO A 80 4.74 -4.91 -24.46
N VAL A 81 3.84 -5.25 -23.55
CA VAL A 81 2.51 -5.83 -23.88
C VAL A 81 1.48 -4.74 -24.18
N GLY A 82 1.77 -3.49 -23.79
CA GLY A 82 0.89 -2.35 -24.09
C GLY A 82 -0.45 -2.35 -23.35
N ILE A 83 -0.58 -3.13 -22.27
CA ILE A 83 -1.81 -3.20 -21.47
C ILE A 83 -2.04 -1.88 -20.75
N ARG A 84 -3.20 -1.29 -20.97
CA ARG A 84 -3.63 -0.08 -20.26
C ARG A 84 -4.71 -0.42 -19.25
N PRO A 85 -4.51 -0.13 -17.95
CA PRO A 85 -5.54 -0.36 -16.95
C PRO A 85 -6.69 0.66 -17.08
N VAL A 86 -7.90 0.23 -16.74
CA VAL A 86 -9.07 1.11 -16.58
C VAL A 86 -8.90 2.05 -15.40
N ALA A 87 -8.30 1.52 -14.32
CA ALA A 87 -7.97 2.26 -13.11
C ALA A 87 -6.77 1.62 -12.42
N VAL A 88 -6.10 2.40 -11.60
CA VAL A 88 -5.02 1.95 -10.73
C VAL A 88 -5.37 2.25 -9.28
N ALA A 89 -4.88 1.42 -8.35
CA ALA A 89 -4.95 1.67 -6.91
C ALA A 89 -3.74 1.04 -6.23
N GLY A 90 -3.45 1.47 -5.01
CA GLY A 90 -2.42 0.85 -4.20
C GLY A 90 -2.76 0.98 -2.72
N HIS A 91 -2.37 -0.01 -1.92
CA HIS A 91 -2.64 0.02 -0.49
C HIS A 91 -1.57 0.83 0.24
N SER A 92 -1.93 1.96 0.84
CA SER A 92 -1.01 2.85 1.56
C SER A 92 0.22 3.23 0.72
N LEU A 93 1.38 2.65 0.97
CA LEU A 93 2.60 2.81 0.15
C LEU A 93 2.33 2.52 -1.34
N GLY A 94 1.54 1.49 -1.62
CA GLY A 94 1.22 1.08 -2.99
C GLY A 94 0.58 2.17 -3.84
N GLU A 95 -0.02 3.20 -3.24
CA GLU A 95 -0.57 4.36 -3.97
C GLU A 95 0.53 5.11 -4.75
N TYR A 96 1.77 5.15 -4.23
CA TYR A 96 2.92 5.71 -4.96
C TYR A 96 3.32 4.84 -6.15
N SER A 97 3.29 3.51 -6.00
CA SER A 97 3.53 2.59 -7.12
C SER A 97 2.45 2.74 -8.20
N ALA A 98 1.19 2.93 -7.80
CA ALA A 98 0.08 3.20 -8.71
C ALA A 98 0.24 4.54 -9.45
N LEU A 99 0.75 5.59 -8.77
CA LEU A 99 1.06 6.88 -9.40
C LEU A 99 2.17 6.78 -10.42
N VAL A 100 3.23 5.99 -10.14
CA VAL A 100 4.29 5.71 -11.13
C VAL A 100 3.69 4.97 -12.34
N ALA A 101 2.85 3.96 -12.10
CA ALA A 101 2.20 3.18 -13.17
C ALA A 101 1.29 4.02 -14.07
N ALA A 102 0.64 5.03 -13.49
CA ALA A 102 -0.23 5.95 -14.22
C ALA A 102 0.51 7.18 -14.79
N GLY A 103 1.83 7.28 -14.62
CA GLY A 103 2.64 8.39 -15.14
C GLY A 103 2.49 9.70 -14.38
N GLY A 104 1.91 9.68 -13.18
CA GLY A 104 1.69 10.86 -12.34
C GLY A 104 2.96 11.44 -11.71
N VAL A 105 3.95 10.58 -11.49
CA VAL A 105 5.25 10.93 -10.89
C VAL A 105 6.36 10.07 -11.49
N SER A 106 7.58 10.61 -11.58
CA SER A 106 8.73 9.81 -12.02
C SER A 106 9.08 8.76 -10.99
N PHE A 107 9.62 7.62 -11.43
CA PHE A 107 10.09 6.57 -10.52
C PHE A 107 11.15 7.10 -9.55
N ARG A 108 12.09 7.89 -10.05
CA ARG A 108 13.16 8.51 -9.26
C ARG A 108 12.61 9.37 -8.13
N ASP A 109 11.63 10.25 -8.43
CA ASP A 109 11.02 11.12 -7.42
C ASP A 109 10.21 10.30 -6.42
N ALA A 110 9.45 9.30 -6.89
CA ALA A 110 8.68 8.40 -6.02
C ALA A 110 9.58 7.65 -5.03
N VAL A 111 10.74 7.15 -5.44
CA VAL A 111 11.73 6.49 -4.55
C VAL A 111 12.18 7.44 -3.44
N GLY A 112 12.56 8.67 -3.78
CA GLY A 112 12.98 9.67 -2.80
C GLY A 112 11.85 10.06 -1.84
N LEU A 113 10.63 10.22 -2.37
CA LEU A 113 9.44 10.55 -1.56
C LEU A 113 9.09 9.45 -0.56
N VAL A 114 9.07 8.18 -0.98
CA VAL A 114 8.67 7.09 -0.07
C VAL A 114 9.72 6.79 1.00
N GLN A 115 11.00 7.04 0.72
CA GLN A 115 12.05 6.99 1.74
C GLN A 115 11.80 8.03 2.83
N LYS A 116 11.55 9.29 2.43
CA LYS A 116 11.24 10.39 3.37
C LYS A 116 9.93 10.11 4.11
N ARG A 117 8.90 9.63 3.41
CA ARG A 117 7.62 9.23 4.01
C ARG A 117 7.84 8.19 5.11
N GLY A 118 8.56 7.11 4.82
CA GLY A 118 8.87 6.06 5.80
C GLY A 118 9.61 6.59 7.01
N ARG A 119 10.62 7.46 6.79
CA ARG A 119 11.37 8.10 7.88
C ARG A 119 10.49 9.01 8.73
N TYR A 120 9.68 9.89 8.11
CA TYR A 120 8.80 10.81 8.86
C TYR A 120 7.76 10.06 9.68
N MET A 121 7.22 8.98 9.14
CA MET A 121 6.30 8.12 9.88
C MET A 121 6.97 7.44 11.08
N SER A 122 8.21 6.95 10.92
CA SER A 122 8.96 6.32 12.00
C SER A 122 9.32 7.31 13.12
N GLU A 123 9.56 8.58 12.77
CA GLU A 123 9.91 9.66 13.70
C GLU A 123 8.68 10.30 14.38
N ALA A 124 7.46 10.03 13.90
CA ALA A 124 6.24 10.68 14.39
C ALA A 124 5.86 10.29 15.81
N VAL A 125 6.30 9.13 16.28
CA VAL A 125 6.06 8.63 17.65
C VAL A 125 7.31 7.97 18.19
N ALA A 126 7.46 7.99 19.52
CA ALA A 126 8.56 7.32 20.17
C ALA A 126 8.50 5.79 19.93
N PRO A 127 9.65 5.11 19.81
CA PRO A 127 9.69 3.67 19.65
C PRO A 127 8.90 2.94 20.75
N GLY A 128 8.02 2.03 20.36
CA GLY A 128 7.18 1.25 21.29
C GLY A 128 5.97 1.99 21.88
N ALA A 129 5.77 3.28 21.57
CA ALA A 129 4.59 4.02 22.02
C ALA A 129 3.31 3.69 21.21
N GLY A 130 3.45 3.20 19.99
CA GLY A 130 2.35 2.79 19.14
C GLY A 130 2.12 1.29 19.12
N LEU A 131 0.89 0.92 18.73
CA LEU A 131 0.50 -0.46 18.44
C LEU A 131 -0.43 -0.49 17.22
N VAL A 132 -0.33 -1.57 16.46
CA VAL A 132 -1.21 -1.84 15.32
C VAL A 132 -1.77 -3.25 15.48
N ALA A 133 -3.07 -3.43 15.29
CA ALA A 133 -3.70 -4.74 15.41
C ALA A 133 -4.79 -4.96 14.35
N ALA A 134 -4.85 -6.16 13.78
CA ALA A 134 -5.94 -6.57 12.90
C ALA A 134 -7.09 -7.18 13.72
N LEU A 135 -8.29 -6.65 13.55
CA LEU A 135 -9.54 -7.16 14.14
C LEU A 135 -10.32 -7.92 13.07
N LEU A 136 -10.64 -9.18 13.34
CA LEU A 136 -11.33 -10.06 12.40
C LEU A 136 -12.73 -10.44 12.91
N GLY A 137 -13.72 -10.40 12.02
CA GLY A 137 -15.07 -10.86 12.28
C GLY A 137 -16.04 -9.78 12.76
N LEU A 138 -15.61 -8.52 12.85
CA LEU A 138 -16.46 -7.38 13.17
C LEU A 138 -16.74 -6.53 11.93
N THR A 139 -17.90 -5.87 11.91
CA THR A 139 -18.22 -4.87 10.89
C THR A 139 -17.41 -3.58 11.11
N ALA A 140 -17.24 -2.79 10.04
CA ALA A 140 -16.58 -1.50 10.12
C ALA A 140 -17.21 -0.57 11.17
N GLU A 141 -18.54 -0.54 11.25
CA GLU A 141 -19.27 0.32 12.19
C GLU A 141 -19.03 -0.08 13.66
N VAL A 142 -18.99 -1.38 13.97
CA VAL A 142 -18.66 -1.87 15.31
C VAL A 142 -17.22 -1.45 15.67
N VAL A 143 -16.26 -1.63 14.76
CA VAL A 143 -14.86 -1.23 15.01
C VAL A 143 -14.72 0.28 15.21
N LYS A 144 -15.42 1.11 14.44
CA LYS A 144 -15.48 2.57 14.67
C LYS A 144 -16.03 2.89 16.06
N GLY A 145 -17.08 2.19 16.50
CA GLY A 145 -17.64 2.31 17.84
C GLY A 145 -16.62 1.96 18.93
N VAL A 146 -15.93 0.83 18.76
CA VAL A 146 -14.85 0.38 19.66
C VAL A 146 -13.73 1.43 19.75
N CYS A 147 -13.27 1.98 18.61
CA CYS A 147 -12.24 3.02 18.63
C CYS A 147 -12.71 4.28 19.38
N ARG A 148 -13.97 4.73 19.17
CA ARG A 148 -14.52 5.88 19.91
C ARG A 148 -14.53 5.64 21.41
N MET A 149 -14.92 4.46 21.88
CA MET A 149 -14.89 4.14 23.32
C MET A 149 -13.47 4.03 23.86
N ALA A 150 -12.56 3.42 23.11
CA ALA A 150 -11.16 3.27 23.50
C ALA A 150 -10.40 4.60 23.51
N SER A 151 -10.85 5.61 22.76
CA SER A 151 -10.20 6.93 22.74
C SER A 151 -10.26 7.70 24.06
N ALA A 152 -11.01 7.21 25.04
CA ALA A 152 -10.96 7.74 26.41
C ALA A 152 -9.61 7.57 27.11
N VAL A 153 -8.74 6.66 26.64
CA VAL A 153 -7.42 6.40 27.22
C VAL A 153 -6.24 6.77 26.32
N GLY A 154 -6.50 7.31 25.13
CA GLY A 154 -5.47 7.75 24.20
C GLY A 154 -5.94 7.71 22.74
N VAL A 155 -5.09 8.10 21.82
CA VAL A 155 -5.41 8.14 20.39
C VAL A 155 -5.45 6.72 19.82
N VAL A 156 -6.60 6.35 19.24
CA VAL A 156 -6.79 5.11 18.46
C VAL A 156 -7.78 5.34 17.33
N ALA A 157 -7.52 4.74 16.17
CA ALA A 157 -8.41 4.83 15.02
C ALA A 157 -8.46 3.51 14.24
N ALA A 158 -9.55 3.31 13.49
CA ALA A 158 -9.61 2.30 12.46
C ALA A 158 -8.71 2.75 11.30
N ALA A 159 -7.51 2.19 11.21
CA ALA A 159 -6.46 2.61 10.28
C ALA A 159 -6.69 2.07 8.86
N ASN A 160 -7.16 0.83 8.72
CA ASN A 160 -7.41 0.24 7.41
C ASN A 160 -8.73 -0.54 7.42
N PHE A 161 -9.61 -0.23 6.47
CA PHE A 161 -10.79 -1.02 6.13
C PHE A 161 -10.41 -1.94 4.96
N ASN A 162 -9.91 -3.14 5.28
CA ASN A 162 -9.25 -4.00 4.30
C ASN A 162 -10.21 -4.87 3.48
N SER A 163 -11.24 -5.41 4.11
CA SER A 163 -12.30 -6.21 3.46
C SER A 163 -13.45 -6.41 4.45
N PRO A 164 -14.62 -6.91 4.02
CA PRO A 164 -15.68 -7.28 4.94
C PRO A 164 -15.16 -8.13 6.10
N GLY A 165 -15.36 -7.66 7.33
CA GLY A 165 -14.91 -8.33 8.55
C GLY A 165 -13.41 -8.29 8.84
N GLN A 166 -12.64 -7.46 8.16
CA GLN A 166 -11.20 -7.27 8.44
C GLN A 166 -10.85 -5.79 8.50
N VAL A 167 -10.67 -5.27 9.71
CA VAL A 167 -10.28 -3.88 9.98
C VAL A 167 -9.01 -3.87 10.82
N VAL A 168 -8.07 -2.98 10.47
CA VAL A 168 -6.86 -2.73 11.26
C VAL A 168 -7.10 -1.51 12.13
N VAL A 169 -6.77 -1.60 13.41
CA VAL A 169 -6.75 -0.47 14.34
C VAL A 169 -5.31 -0.11 14.68
N ALA A 170 -5.04 1.19 14.80
CA ALA A 170 -3.72 1.70 15.15
C ALA A 170 -3.86 2.91 16.08
N GLY A 171 -2.83 3.15 16.90
CA GLY A 171 -2.85 4.26 17.83
C GLY A 171 -1.78 4.12 18.91
N GLU A 172 -1.97 4.85 19.99
CA GLU A 172 -1.19 4.69 21.21
C GLU A 172 -1.43 3.31 21.82
N LYS A 173 -0.36 2.69 22.31
CA LYS A 173 -0.39 1.29 22.78
C LYS A 173 -1.55 1.00 23.72
N ALA A 174 -1.70 1.80 24.79
CA ALA A 174 -2.79 1.60 25.77
C ALA A 174 -4.19 1.70 25.15
N ALA A 175 -4.39 2.64 24.22
CA ALA A 175 -5.67 2.82 23.55
C ALA A 175 -6.01 1.67 22.59
N VAL A 176 -5.00 1.13 21.87
CA VAL A 176 -5.18 -0.04 21.02
C VAL A 176 -5.43 -1.31 21.85
N GLU A 177 -4.72 -1.50 22.97
CA GLU A 177 -4.98 -2.59 23.91
C GLU A 177 -6.40 -2.53 24.43
N ARG A 178 -6.89 -1.32 24.81
CA ARG A 178 -8.29 -1.11 25.20
C ARG A 178 -9.27 -1.39 24.06
N ALA A 179 -8.94 -1.00 22.83
CA ALA A 179 -9.77 -1.32 21.66
C ALA A 179 -9.87 -2.83 21.42
N ILE A 180 -8.78 -3.57 21.64
CA ILE A 180 -8.78 -5.05 21.53
C ILE A 180 -9.69 -5.69 22.57
N GLU A 181 -9.67 -5.21 23.82
CA GLU A 181 -10.56 -5.70 24.87
C GLU A 181 -12.03 -5.47 24.53
N LEU A 182 -12.39 -4.24 24.13
CA LEU A 182 -13.74 -3.88 23.72
C LEU A 182 -14.18 -4.68 22.49
N ALA A 183 -13.30 -4.84 21.49
CA ALA A 183 -13.60 -5.64 20.31
C ALA A 183 -13.91 -7.11 20.66
N LYS A 184 -13.20 -7.70 21.63
CA LYS A 184 -13.49 -9.05 22.10
C LYS A 184 -14.88 -9.14 22.76
N ALA A 185 -15.27 -8.14 23.52
CA ALA A 185 -16.62 -8.06 24.12
C ALA A 185 -17.72 -7.96 23.06
N GLU A 186 -17.43 -7.32 21.91
CA GLU A 186 -18.31 -7.22 20.74
C GLU A 186 -18.26 -8.45 19.82
N GLY A 187 -17.60 -9.54 20.23
CA GLY A 187 -17.54 -10.80 19.45
C GLY A 187 -16.46 -10.86 18.37
N CYS A 188 -15.40 -10.08 18.50
CA CYS A 188 -14.22 -10.18 17.60
C CYS A 188 -13.67 -11.62 17.61
N LYS A 189 -13.62 -12.26 16.45
CA LYS A 189 -13.14 -13.64 16.32
C LYS A 189 -11.64 -13.77 16.58
N LYS A 190 -10.85 -12.79 16.12
CA LYS A 190 -9.41 -12.74 16.33
C LYS A 190 -8.95 -11.28 16.36
N ALA A 191 -8.13 -10.93 17.34
CA ALA A 191 -7.37 -9.68 17.41
C ALA A 191 -5.88 -10.03 17.32
N ILE A 192 -5.21 -9.63 16.26
CA ILE A 192 -3.84 -10.03 15.95
C ILE A 192 -2.95 -8.78 15.96
N PRO A 193 -2.08 -8.59 16.97
CA PRO A 193 -1.05 -7.56 16.92
C PRO A 193 -0.15 -7.76 15.70
N LEU A 194 0.14 -6.67 14.99
CA LEU A 194 1.01 -6.69 13.82
C LEU A 194 2.44 -6.26 14.21
N PRO A 195 3.48 -6.75 13.54
CA PRO A 195 4.87 -6.41 13.82
C PRO A 195 5.24 -5.00 13.29
N VAL A 196 4.37 -4.03 13.52
CA VAL A 196 4.50 -2.62 13.15
C VAL A 196 4.14 -1.79 14.37
N SER A 197 5.07 -0.98 14.87
CA SER A 197 4.86 -0.12 16.03
C SER A 197 4.47 1.31 15.66
N VAL A 198 4.58 1.69 14.41
CA VAL A 198 4.19 3.02 13.92
C VAL A 198 2.65 3.04 13.78
N PRO A 199 1.94 3.96 14.47
CA PRO A 199 0.48 4.04 14.43
C PRO A 199 -0.01 4.71 13.12
N VAL A 200 0.22 4.01 12.01
CA VAL A 200 -0.08 4.47 10.65
C VAL A 200 -1.58 4.79 10.47
N HIS A 201 -1.88 5.74 9.61
CA HIS A 201 -3.25 6.10 9.23
C HIS A 201 -4.13 6.52 10.43
N THR A 202 -3.52 7.25 11.36
CA THR A 202 -4.18 7.86 12.52
C THR A 202 -3.82 9.35 12.60
N PRO A 203 -4.54 10.16 13.41
CA PRO A 203 -4.18 11.56 13.63
C PRO A 203 -2.73 11.77 14.13
N LEU A 204 -2.09 10.77 14.74
CA LEU A 204 -0.69 10.81 15.16
C LEU A 204 0.29 11.00 13.99
N MET A 205 -0.15 10.72 12.77
CA MET A 205 0.66 10.92 11.55
C MET A 205 0.60 12.34 10.99
N GLN A 206 -0.13 13.27 11.61
CA GLN A 206 -0.29 14.63 11.08
C GLN A 206 1.05 15.35 10.88
N GLN A 207 1.96 15.27 11.85
CA GLN A 207 3.29 15.89 11.72
C GLN A 207 4.11 15.29 10.58
N ALA A 208 4.01 13.98 10.36
CA ALA A 208 4.64 13.33 9.22
C ALA A 208 4.03 13.81 7.89
N ALA A 209 2.72 13.98 7.84
CA ALA A 209 2.01 14.52 6.67
C ALA A 209 2.41 15.97 6.36
N ASP A 210 2.55 16.83 7.38
CA ASP A 210 2.96 18.23 7.21
C ASP A 210 4.41 18.34 6.71
N ARG A 211 5.29 17.46 7.16
CA ARG A 211 6.66 17.38 6.64
C ARG A 211 6.69 16.88 5.20
N LEU A 212 5.94 15.82 4.92
CA LEU A 212 5.86 15.23 3.58
C LEU A 212 5.25 16.21 2.58
N ALA A 213 4.27 17.03 2.98
CA ALA A 213 3.66 18.07 2.13
C ALA A 213 4.70 19.01 1.51
N LYS A 214 5.76 19.35 2.26
CA LYS A 214 6.86 20.19 1.78
C LYS A 214 7.66 19.51 0.67
N ASP A 215 7.93 18.21 0.81
CA ASP A 215 8.64 17.44 -0.20
C ASP A 215 7.77 17.19 -1.45
N LEU A 216 6.49 16.86 -1.26
CA LEU A 216 5.53 16.71 -2.36
C LEU A 216 5.40 17.98 -3.21
N ALA A 217 5.55 19.17 -2.61
CA ALA A 217 5.52 20.45 -3.33
C ALA A 217 6.74 20.69 -4.23
N THR A 218 7.84 19.94 -4.04
CA THR A 218 9.06 20.06 -4.86
C THR A 218 9.07 19.13 -6.07
N VAL A 219 8.12 18.21 -6.15
CA VAL A 219 8.04 17.18 -7.20
C VAL A 219 7.13 17.64 -8.32
N ARG A 220 7.49 17.31 -9.55
CA ARG A 220 6.66 17.54 -10.73
C ARG A 220 5.61 16.45 -10.85
N TRP A 221 4.35 16.83 -10.76
CA TRP A 221 3.20 15.97 -10.98
C TRP A 221 2.68 16.12 -12.41
N SER A 222 2.13 15.03 -12.96
CA SER A 222 1.50 14.99 -14.28
C SER A 222 0.08 14.43 -14.17
N ASP A 223 -0.77 14.75 -15.13
CA ASP A 223 -2.09 14.12 -15.27
C ASP A 223 -1.92 12.63 -15.53
N LEU A 224 -2.81 11.83 -14.95
CA LEU A 224 -2.70 10.38 -14.96
C LEU A 224 -3.24 9.79 -16.28
N SER A 225 -2.53 8.81 -16.82
CA SER A 225 -2.94 8.04 -18.00
C SER A 225 -4.11 7.08 -17.70
N ALA A 226 -4.29 6.72 -16.43
CA ALA A 226 -5.42 5.96 -15.90
C ALA A 226 -5.80 6.55 -14.53
N PRO A 227 -7.10 6.64 -14.19
CA PRO A 227 -7.53 7.15 -12.89
C PRO A 227 -6.94 6.37 -11.72
N LEU A 228 -6.45 7.08 -10.70
CA LEU A 228 -6.08 6.50 -9.41
C LEU A 228 -7.28 6.52 -8.48
N VAL A 229 -7.66 5.38 -7.92
CA VAL A 229 -8.60 5.35 -6.81
C VAL A 229 -7.82 5.50 -5.51
N ASN A 230 -7.97 6.66 -4.84
CA ASN A 230 -7.18 7.04 -3.69
C ASN A 230 -7.63 6.35 -2.39
N ASN A 231 -6.71 6.27 -1.41
CA ASN A 231 -6.97 5.56 -0.16
C ASN A 231 -7.88 6.31 0.82
N ALA A 232 -7.71 7.62 0.93
CA ALA A 232 -8.36 8.41 1.98
C ALA A 232 -9.87 8.64 1.74
N GLU A 233 -10.29 8.63 0.47
CA GLU A 233 -11.66 8.97 0.08
C GLU A 233 -12.30 7.89 -0.82
N ALA A 234 -11.54 6.89 -1.26
CA ALA A 234 -11.94 5.87 -2.24
C ALA A 234 -12.50 6.48 -3.54
N LYS A 235 -11.99 7.66 -3.93
CA LYS A 235 -12.40 8.40 -5.12
C LYS A 235 -11.38 8.28 -6.24
N ALA A 236 -11.86 8.25 -7.48
CA ALA A 236 -11.02 8.30 -8.66
C ALA A 236 -10.54 9.74 -8.89
N ILE A 237 -9.22 9.93 -8.98
CA ILE A 237 -8.57 11.20 -9.34
C ILE A 237 -7.70 10.98 -10.58
N SER A 238 -7.55 12.03 -11.41
CA SER A 238 -6.77 11.94 -12.65
C SER A 238 -5.91 13.16 -12.92
N ARG A 239 -6.12 14.26 -12.19
CA ARG A 239 -5.44 15.52 -12.45
C ARG A 239 -4.25 15.73 -11.51
N ALA A 240 -3.16 16.25 -12.06
CA ALA A 240 -1.93 16.53 -11.32
C ALA A 240 -2.15 17.34 -10.03
N HIS A 241 -3.04 18.36 -10.08
CA HIS A 241 -3.33 19.22 -8.93
C HIS A 241 -4.06 18.52 -7.77
N GLU A 242 -4.68 17.34 -8.01
CA GLU A 242 -5.38 16.57 -6.99
C GLU A 242 -4.43 15.67 -6.18
N ILE A 243 -3.29 15.25 -6.81
CA ILE A 243 -2.42 14.19 -6.29
C ILE A 243 -1.78 14.60 -4.96
N GLN A 244 -1.13 15.76 -4.92
CA GLN A 244 -0.42 16.23 -3.73
C GLN A 244 -1.33 16.28 -2.51
N ALA A 245 -2.50 16.92 -2.64
CA ALA A 245 -3.46 17.04 -1.55
C ALA A 245 -4.01 15.68 -1.10
N SER A 246 -4.20 14.75 -2.04
CA SER A 246 -4.62 13.37 -1.74
C SER A 246 -3.58 12.63 -0.90
N LEU A 247 -2.30 12.69 -1.29
CA LEU A 247 -1.21 12.02 -0.57
C LEU A 247 -0.97 12.61 0.84
N VAL A 248 -1.15 13.91 1.01
CA VAL A 248 -1.06 14.55 2.34
C VAL A 248 -2.19 14.04 3.24
N ARG A 249 -3.43 13.98 2.73
CA ARG A 249 -4.58 13.45 3.49
C ARG A 249 -4.44 11.96 3.79
N GLN A 250 -3.76 11.18 2.96
CA GLN A 250 -3.61 9.75 3.14
C GLN A 250 -2.95 9.35 4.47
N LEU A 251 -1.90 10.10 4.91
CA LEU A 251 -1.12 9.71 6.09
C LEU A 251 -1.93 9.71 7.40
N PRO A 252 -2.68 10.77 7.74
CA PRO A 252 -3.47 10.83 8.97
C PRO A 252 -4.85 10.19 8.84
N SER A 253 -5.22 9.70 7.64
CA SER A 253 -6.56 9.16 7.37
C SER A 253 -6.55 7.65 7.18
N SER A 254 -7.69 7.02 7.44
CA SER A 254 -7.90 5.58 7.18
C SER A 254 -7.67 5.24 5.70
N VAL A 255 -7.12 4.07 5.45
CA VAL A 255 -7.11 3.44 4.12
C VAL A 255 -8.47 2.77 3.90
N LEU A 256 -9.25 3.30 2.98
CA LEU A 256 -10.57 2.78 2.60
C LEU A 256 -10.42 1.76 1.46
N TRP A 257 -9.68 0.66 1.72
CA TRP A 257 -9.35 -0.31 0.68
C TRP A 257 -10.56 -1.05 0.12
N GLU A 258 -11.47 -1.47 0.98
CA GLU A 258 -12.72 -2.11 0.59
C GLU A 258 -13.52 -1.21 -0.36
N ASP A 259 -13.72 0.06 0.00
CA ASP A 259 -14.44 1.03 -0.80
C ASP A 259 -13.70 1.36 -2.10
N ALA A 260 -12.35 1.42 -2.07
CA ALA A 260 -11.53 1.66 -3.26
C ALA A 260 -11.70 0.53 -4.29
N VAL A 261 -11.67 -0.73 -3.85
CA VAL A 261 -11.91 -1.89 -4.74
C VAL A 261 -13.33 -1.88 -5.28
N GLN A 262 -14.34 -1.57 -4.46
CA GLN A 262 -15.72 -1.42 -4.92
C GLN A 262 -15.87 -0.29 -5.95
N THR A 263 -15.18 0.83 -5.75
CA THR A 263 -15.15 1.95 -6.70
C THR A 263 -14.55 1.50 -8.04
N MET A 264 -13.42 0.77 -8.03
CA MET A 264 -12.86 0.19 -9.26
C MET A 264 -13.84 -0.75 -9.97
N GLY A 265 -14.55 -1.59 -9.20
CA GLY A 265 -15.61 -2.46 -9.76
C GLY A 265 -16.74 -1.65 -10.44
N LYS A 266 -17.19 -0.57 -9.81
CA LYS A 266 -18.20 0.36 -10.39
C LYS A 266 -17.69 1.09 -11.64
N MET A 267 -16.38 1.29 -11.77
CA MET A 267 -15.73 1.81 -12.97
C MET A 267 -15.62 0.77 -14.10
N GLY A 268 -16.09 -0.45 -13.86
CA GLY A 268 -16.11 -1.54 -14.83
C GLY A 268 -14.90 -2.48 -14.76
N VAL A 269 -14.03 -2.36 -13.77
CA VAL A 269 -12.90 -3.30 -13.60
C VAL A 269 -13.45 -4.68 -13.26
N THR A 270 -13.13 -5.67 -14.09
CA THR A 270 -13.53 -7.08 -13.92
C THR A 270 -12.34 -8.01 -13.65
N THR A 271 -11.14 -7.54 -13.96
CA THR A 271 -9.88 -8.28 -13.75
C THR A 271 -8.91 -7.41 -12.97
N PHE A 272 -8.46 -7.88 -11.82
CA PHE A 272 -7.44 -7.19 -11.01
C PHE A 272 -6.10 -7.90 -11.15
N VAL A 273 -5.05 -7.12 -11.39
CA VAL A 273 -3.67 -7.62 -11.43
C VAL A 273 -2.90 -6.99 -10.27
N GLU A 274 -2.53 -7.79 -9.27
CA GLU A 274 -1.64 -7.35 -8.19
C GLU A 274 -0.20 -7.42 -8.70
N ILE A 275 0.46 -6.25 -8.76
CA ILE A 275 1.81 -6.10 -9.32
C ILE A 275 2.77 -5.75 -8.18
N GLY A 276 3.66 -6.68 -7.84
CA GLY A 276 4.62 -6.53 -6.77
C GLY A 276 4.66 -7.72 -5.82
N PRO A 277 5.38 -7.62 -4.68
CA PRO A 277 5.58 -8.74 -3.77
C PRO A 277 4.30 -9.26 -3.12
N GLY A 278 4.19 -10.57 -3.03
CA GLY A 278 3.11 -11.26 -2.33
C GLY A 278 1.79 -11.33 -3.12
N THR A 279 0.70 -11.65 -2.40
CA THR A 279 -0.66 -11.81 -2.94
C THR A 279 -1.71 -11.34 -1.92
N VAL A 280 -1.34 -10.36 -1.11
CA VAL A 280 -2.20 -9.85 -0.01
C VAL A 280 -3.46 -9.21 -0.58
N LEU A 281 -3.30 -8.32 -1.58
CA LEU A 281 -4.43 -7.61 -2.17
C LEU A 281 -5.35 -8.56 -2.95
N THR A 282 -4.80 -9.54 -3.66
CA THR A 282 -5.57 -10.62 -4.29
C THR A 282 -6.47 -11.32 -3.27
N GLY A 283 -5.95 -11.62 -2.08
CA GLY A 283 -6.73 -12.22 -1.00
C GLY A 283 -7.84 -11.31 -0.44
N LEU A 284 -7.59 -10.01 -0.35
CA LEU A 284 -8.57 -9.02 0.08
C LEU A 284 -9.66 -8.81 -0.98
N ILE A 285 -9.27 -8.64 -2.24
CA ILE A 285 -10.19 -8.39 -3.35
C ILE A 285 -11.15 -9.57 -3.54
N ARG A 286 -10.69 -10.81 -3.37
CA ARG A 286 -11.55 -12.01 -3.42
C ARG A 286 -12.71 -11.95 -2.42
N ARG A 287 -12.53 -11.29 -1.28
CA ARG A 287 -13.59 -11.12 -0.27
C ARG A 287 -14.50 -9.94 -0.57
N ILE A 288 -14.00 -8.93 -1.28
CA ILE A 288 -14.73 -7.70 -1.62
C ILE A 288 -15.56 -7.90 -2.88
N LEU A 289 -14.95 -8.47 -3.93
CA LEU A 289 -15.54 -8.75 -5.25
C LEU A 289 -15.25 -10.21 -5.64
N PRO A 290 -16.02 -11.18 -5.12
CA PRO A 290 -15.78 -12.61 -5.36
C PRO A 290 -15.80 -13.01 -6.85
N GLU A 291 -16.55 -12.27 -7.69
CA GLU A 291 -16.70 -12.51 -9.14
C GLU A 291 -15.51 -11.99 -9.95
N ALA A 292 -14.64 -11.16 -9.37
CA ALA A 292 -13.53 -10.59 -10.11
C ALA A 292 -12.47 -11.65 -10.46
N LYS A 293 -11.95 -11.58 -11.68
CA LYS A 293 -10.76 -12.36 -12.07
C LYS A 293 -9.54 -11.75 -11.37
N LEU A 294 -8.77 -12.59 -10.69
CA LEU A 294 -7.62 -12.15 -9.89
C LEU A 294 -6.33 -12.76 -10.45
N LEU A 295 -5.39 -11.90 -10.75
CA LEU A 295 -4.07 -12.22 -11.28
C LEU A 295 -3.02 -11.53 -10.42
N ASN A 296 -1.77 -12.00 -10.47
CA ASN A 296 -0.65 -11.36 -9.76
C ASN A 296 0.66 -11.51 -10.52
N VAL A 297 1.63 -10.66 -10.21
CA VAL A 297 2.97 -10.70 -10.75
C VAL A 297 3.98 -10.46 -9.65
N ASN A 298 4.48 -11.56 -9.10
CA ASN A 298 5.50 -11.55 -8.04
C ASN A 298 6.69 -12.46 -8.34
N ASP A 299 6.57 -13.35 -9.36
CA ASP A 299 7.61 -14.26 -9.82
C ASP A 299 7.44 -14.56 -11.33
N PRO A 300 8.40 -15.23 -12.00
CA PRO A 300 8.30 -15.56 -13.41
C PRO A 300 7.10 -16.44 -13.79
N LYS A 301 6.65 -17.31 -12.89
CA LYS A 301 5.50 -18.20 -13.14
C LYS A 301 4.20 -17.39 -13.17
N SER A 302 3.99 -16.55 -12.18
CA SER A 302 2.81 -15.69 -12.09
C SER A 302 2.80 -14.63 -13.19
N LEU A 303 3.96 -14.09 -13.58
CA LEU A 303 4.09 -13.21 -14.75
C LEU A 303 3.60 -13.90 -16.03
N ASN A 304 4.13 -15.07 -16.35
CA ASN A 304 3.76 -15.80 -17.56
C ASN A 304 2.26 -16.15 -17.58
N ALA A 305 1.73 -16.60 -16.44
CA ALA A 305 0.30 -16.90 -16.29
C ALA A 305 -0.56 -15.63 -16.48
N THR A 306 -0.14 -14.51 -15.94
CA THR A 306 -0.85 -13.24 -16.08
C THR A 306 -0.80 -12.74 -17.52
N LEU A 307 0.36 -12.74 -18.16
CA LEU A 307 0.50 -12.32 -19.56
C LEU A 307 -0.40 -13.17 -20.48
N ALA A 308 -0.38 -14.49 -20.33
CA ALA A 308 -1.25 -15.38 -21.10
C ALA A 308 -2.76 -15.15 -20.86
N ALA A 309 -3.13 -14.63 -19.68
CA ALA A 309 -4.53 -14.40 -19.31
C ALA A 309 -5.07 -13.03 -19.76
N VAL A 310 -4.19 -12.08 -20.12
CA VAL A 310 -4.53 -10.69 -20.50
C VAL A 310 -4.18 -10.35 -21.95
N SER A 311 -3.42 -11.22 -22.65
CA SER A 311 -3.19 -11.20 -24.10
C SER A 311 -4.42 -11.78 -24.82
#